data_4d87538cc10b9108e14bde5da272fb3e
#
_entry.id   4d87538cc10b9108e14bde5da272fb3e
#
_cell.length_a   1.000
_cell.length_b   1.000
_cell.length_c   1.000
_cell.angle_alpha   90.00
_cell.angle_beta   90.00
_cell.angle_gamma   90.00
#
_symmetry.space_group_name_H-M   'P 1'
#
loop_
_entity.id
_entity.type
_entity.pdbx_description
1 polymer ?
#
loop_
_entity_poly.entity_id
_entity_poly.type
_entity_poly.pdbx_seq_one_letter_code
_entity_poly.pdbx_strand_id
1 'polypeptide(L)'
;MIPYGRQDISEADIQAVLDVLNSDFLTQGPQVPLFEKTVANYCNAEYGVAVNSATSALHIACLALGLESGDWLWTSTNSFVASANCGLYCGANIDFVDIDSKTYNLSVVELENKLIKAKLENKIPKIVVPVHFAGQSC
;
A
#
# COMPACT_ATOMS: atom_id res chain seq x y z
N MET A 1 -27.62 13.40 2.48
CA MET A 1 -26.19 13.57 2.10
C MET A 1 -25.65 12.19 1.80
N ILE A 2 -25.02 11.99 0.65
CA ILE A 2 -24.37 10.71 0.30
C ILE A 2 -22.95 10.75 0.89
N PRO A 3 -22.58 9.87 1.82
CA PRO A 3 -21.24 9.86 2.38
C PRO A 3 -20.22 9.34 1.34
N TYR A 4 -18.97 9.76 1.46
CA TYR A 4 -17.87 9.26 0.63
C TYR A 4 -17.64 7.75 0.84
N GLY A 5 -17.74 7.31 2.07
CA GLY A 5 -17.68 5.90 2.44
C GLY A 5 -18.25 5.70 3.84
N ARG A 6 -18.70 4.49 4.12
CA ARG A 6 -19.19 4.08 5.43
C ARG A 6 -18.82 2.62 5.67
N GLN A 7 -18.39 2.29 6.88
CA GLN A 7 -18.19 0.92 7.32
C GLN A 7 -19.54 0.17 7.37
N ASP A 8 -19.50 -1.10 7.09
CA ASP A 8 -20.59 -2.06 7.31
C ASP A 8 -20.14 -3.05 8.37
N ILE A 9 -20.73 -2.97 9.57
CA ILE A 9 -20.39 -3.79 10.72
C ILE A 9 -21.59 -4.66 11.04
N SER A 10 -21.40 -5.97 10.93
CA SER A 10 -22.41 -6.99 11.24
C SER A 10 -22.31 -7.45 12.71
N GLU A 11 -23.36 -8.13 13.17
CA GLU A 11 -23.34 -8.79 14.47
C GLU A 11 -22.21 -9.84 14.61
N ALA A 12 -21.83 -10.48 13.51
CA ALA A 12 -20.70 -11.42 13.48
C ALA A 12 -19.36 -10.71 13.74
N ASP A 13 -19.18 -9.51 13.22
CA ASP A 13 -17.98 -8.71 13.47
C ASP A 13 -17.90 -8.30 14.95
N ILE A 14 -19.03 -7.87 15.53
CA ILE A 14 -19.12 -7.51 16.94
C ILE A 14 -18.81 -8.73 17.81
N GLN A 15 -19.40 -9.89 17.50
CA GLN A 15 -19.16 -11.11 18.26
C GLN A 15 -17.70 -11.55 18.19
N ALA A 16 -17.07 -11.47 17.02
CA ALA A 16 -15.65 -11.80 16.86
C ALA A 16 -14.74 -10.93 17.76
N VAL A 17 -15.05 -9.65 17.88
CA VAL A 17 -14.33 -8.76 18.81
C VAL A 17 -14.57 -9.13 20.26
N LEU A 18 -15.82 -9.43 20.63
CA LEU A 18 -16.16 -9.87 21.98
C LEU A 18 -15.46 -11.19 22.36
N ASP A 19 -15.37 -12.13 21.44
CA ASP A 19 -14.69 -13.41 21.64
C ASP A 19 -13.21 -13.20 21.95
N VAL A 20 -12.54 -12.26 21.24
CA VAL A 20 -11.14 -11.91 21.53
C VAL A 20 -11.02 -11.25 22.90
N LEU A 21 -11.92 -10.30 23.24
CA LEU A 21 -11.88 -9.62 24.52
C LEU A 21 -12.11 -10.56 25.72
N ASN A 22 -12.85 -11.65 25.52
CA ASN A 22 -13.10 -12.69 26.54
C ASN A 22 -12.08 -13.84 26.50
N SER A 23 -11.12 -13.81 25.56
CA SER A 23 -10.09 -14.84 25.44
C SER A 23 -8.90 -14.57 26.38
N ASP A 24 -8.05 -15.57 26.54
CA ASP A 24 -6.82 -15.45 27.34
C ASP A 24 -5.76 -14.53 26.73
N PHE A 25 -5.92 -14.14 25.43
CA PHE A 25 -4.91 -13.40 24.67
C PHE A 25 -5.49 -12.13 24.06
N LEU A 26 -5.19 -10.98 24.64
CA LEU A 26 -5.47 -9.66 24.03
C LEU A 26 -4.34 -9.18 23.14
N THR A 27 -3.12 -9.71 23.33
CA THR A 27 -1.95 -9.43 22.50
C THR A 27 -1.26 -10.73 22.15
N GLN A 28 -0.62 -10.79 20.97
CA GLN A 28 0.14 -11.97 20.53
C GLN A 28 -0.67 -13.29 20.52
N GLY A 29 -1.99 -13.16 20.42
CA GLY A 29 -2.90 -14.30 20.37
C GLY A 29 -3.02 -14.89 18.96
N PRO A 30 -3.88 -15.89 18.76
CA PRO A 30 -4.00 -16.63 17.50
C PRO A 30 -4.66 -15.87 16.36
N GLN A 31 -5.31 -14.72 16.63
CA GLN A 31 -6.11 -14.00 15.62
C GLN A 31 -5.25 -13.33 14.57
N VAL A 32 -4.10 -12.76 14.95
CA VAL A 32 -3.19 -12.11 13.97
C VAL A 32 -2.61 -13.15 13.00
N PRO A 33 -2.00 -14.26 13.44
CA PRO A 33 -1.56 -15.32 12.54
C PRO A 33 -2.67 -15.92 11.66
N LEU A 34 -3.89 -16.04 12.20
CA LEU A 34 -5.04 -16.52 11.44
C LEU A 34 -5.41 -15.53 10.33
N PHE A 35 -5.45 -14.24 10.62
CA PHE A 35 -5.68 -13.18 9.63
C PHE A 35 -4.61 -13.19 8.54
N GLU A 36 -3.34 -13.21 8.92
CA GLU A 36 -2.21 -13.24 7.98
C GLU A 36 -2.31 -14.45 7.03
N LYS A 37 -2.56 -15.63 7.57
CA LYS A 37 -2.73 -16.86 6.78
C LYS A 37 -3.95 -16.78 5.85
N THR A 38 -5.07 -16.24 6.34
CA THR A 38 -6.29 -16.12 5.55
C THR A 38 -6.10 -15.18 4.36
N VAL A 39 -5.50 -14.01 4.59
CA VAL A 39 -5.21 -13.03 3.53
C VAL A 39 -4.19 -13.60 2.55
N ALA A 40 -3.10 -14.21 3.03
CA ALA A 40 -2.10 -14.84 2.18
C ALA A 40 -2.72 -15.90 1.26
N ASN A 41 -3.56 -16.79 1.81
CA ASN A 41 -4.25 -17.81 1.02
C ASN A 41 -5.19 -17.19 -0.03
N TYR A 42 -5.96 -16.15 0.34
CA TYR A 42 -6.86 -15.47 -0.58
C TYR A 42 -6.12 -14.81 -1.75
N CYS A 43 -4.96 -14.22 -1.47
CA CYS A 43 -4.10 -13.56 -2.45
C CYS A 43 -3.17 -14.54 -3.20
N ASN A 44 -3.20 -15.84 -2.89
CA ASN A 44 -2.27 -16.84 -3.40
C ASN A 44 -0.80 -16.45 -3.15
N ALA A 45 -0.53 -15.85 -1.98
CA ALA A 45 0.78 -15.48 -1.50
C ALA A 45 1.29 -16.50 -0.47
N GLU A 46 2.63 -16.62 -0.35
CA GLU A 46 3.23 -17.54 0.61
C GLU A 46 3.13 -17.01 2.05
N TYR A 47 3.26 -15.69 2.21
CA TYR A 47 3.24 -15.02 3.51
C TYR A 47 2.31 -13.82 3.52
N GLY A 48 1.76 -13.52 4.69
CA GLY A 48 1.06 -12.28 5.03
C GLY A 48 1.67 -11.67 6.28
N VAL A 49 1.74 -10.35 6.35
CA VAL A 49 2.22 -9.62 7.52
C VAL A 49 1.20 -8.56 7.89
N ALA A 50 0.59 -8.71 9.04
CA ALA A 50 -0.39 -7.76 9.55
C ALA A 50 0.30 -6.57 10.23
N VAL A 51 -0.18 -5.38 9.94
CA VAL A 51 0.24 -4.12 10.55
C VAL A 51 -0.98 -3.29 10.93
N ASN A 52 -0.78 -2.27 11.73
CA ASN A 52 -1.86 -1.42 12.24
C ASN A 52 -2.50 -0.48 11.20
N SER A 53 -1.87 -0.29 10.05
CA SER A 53 -2.37 0.59 8.98
C SER A 53 -1.71 0.30 7.64
N ALA A 54 -2.38 0.65 6.54
CA ALA A 54 -1.79 0.60 5.20
C ALA A 54 -0.57 1.52 5.06
N THR A 55 -0.52 2.62 5.80
CA THR A 55 0.66 3.50 5.87
C THR A 55 1.89 2.74 6.39
N SER A 56 1.72 1.97 7.47
CA SER A 56 2.79 1.11 7.99
C SER A 56 3.15 -0.01 7.01
N ALA A 57 2.16 -0.60 6.35
CA ALA A 57 2.39 -1.64 5.34
C ALA A 57 3.27 -1.12 4.18
N LEU A 58 2.95 0.03 3.63
CA LEU A 58 3.74 0.67 2.58
C LEU A 58 5.17 0.97 3.04
N HIS A 59 5.33 1.49 4.26
CA HIS A 59 6.66 1.79 4.81
C HIS A 59 7.52 0.54 4.98
N ILE A 60 6.99 -0.52 5.63
CA ILE A 60 7.77 -1.76 5.81
C ILE A 60 8.04 -2.47 4.48
N ALA A 61 7.13 -2.38 3.49
CA ALA A 61 7.37 -2.90 2.15
C ALA A 61 8.56 -2.18 1.47
N CYS A 62 8.64 -0.85 1.58
CA CYS A 62 9.78 -0.08 1.09
C CYS A 62 11.09 -0.50 1.77
N LEU A 63 11.09 -0.68 3.10
CA LEU A 63 12.25 -1.16 3.84
C LEU A 63 12.66 -2.58 3.42
N ALA A 64 11.68 -3.48 3.25
CA ALA A 64 11.94 -4.86 2.82
C ALA A 64 12.54 -4.94 1.42
N LEU A 65 12.18 -3.99 0.53
CA LEU A 65 12.77 -3.84 -0.80
C LEU A 65 14.12 -3.09 -0.79
N GLY A 66 14.61 -2.73 0.40
CA GLY A 66 15.89 -2.08 0.59
C GLY A 66 15.93 -0.62 0.13
N LEU A 67 14.78 0.08 0.11
CA LEU A 67 14.74 1.50 -0.24
C LEU A 67 15.49 2.31 0.83
N GLU A 68 16.41 3.18 0.40
CA GLU A 68 17.27 3.95 1.28
C GLU A 68 17.56 5.37 0.76
N SER A 69 18.30 6.12 1.55
CA SER A 69 18.69 7.50 1.19
C SER A 69 19.47 7.52 -0.13
N GLY A 70 19.06 8.40 -1.02
CA GLY A 70 19.63 8.54 -2.36
C GLY A 70 18.84 7.77 -3.46
N ASP A 71 18.07 6.74 -3.09
CA ASP A 71 17.16 6.07 -4.01
C ASP A 71 15.98 6.95 -4.43
N TRP A 72 15.24 6.51 -5.44
CA TRP A 72 14.03 7.15 -5.92
C TRP A 72 12.82 6.22 -5.77
N LEU A 73 11.72 6.79 -5.30
CA LEU A 73 10.40 6.17 -5.34
C LEU A 73 9.46 7.06 -6.15
N TRP A 74 8.73 6.45 -7.10
CA TRP A 74 7.72 7.16 -7.88
C TRP A 74 6.32 6.62 -7.58
N THR A 75 5.33 7.51 -7.60
CA THR A 75 3.92 7.13 -7.42
C THR A 75 3.01 7.98 -8.31
N SER A 76 1.70 7.66 -8.35
CA SER A 76 0.71 8.48 -9.06
C SER A 76 0.54 9.84 -8.41
N THR A 77 0.24 10.86 -9.22
CA THR A 77 -0.16 12.20 -8.74
C THR A 77 -1.51 12.15 -7.99
N ASN A 78 -2.41 11.26 -8.38
CA ASN A 78 -3.72 11.05 -7.77
C ASN A 78 -3.67 9.87 -6.80
N SER A 79 -3.28 10.13 -5.56
CA SER A 79 -3.11 9.10 -4.54
C SER A 79 -3.28 9.67 -3.13
N PHE A 80 -3.49 8.78 -2.16
CA PHE A 80 -3.33 9.15 -0.75
C PHE A 80 -1.84 9.40 -0.46
N VAL A 81 -1.57 10.40 0.37
CA VAL A 81 -0.20 10.88 0.65
C VAL A 81 0.76 9.80 1.14
N ALA A 82 0.26 8.73 1.76
CA ALA A 82 1.09 7.62 2.24
C ALA A 82 1.85 6.92 1.10
N SER A 83 1.34 6.95 -0.14
CA SER A 83 2.02 6.39 -1.31
C SER A 83 3.35 7.07 -1.63
N ALA A 84 3.49 8.35 -1.27
CA ALA A 84 4.73 9.11 -1.37
C ALA A 84 5.52 9.09 -0.06
N ASN A 85 4.84 9.28 1.07
CA ASN A 85 5.48 9.39 2.39
C ASN A 85 6.24 8.11 2.79
N CYS A 86 5.80 6.92 2.33
CA CYS A 86 6.53 5.68 2.62
C CYS A 86 7.98 5.72 2.12
N GLY A 87 8.23 6.38 0.99
CA GLY A 87 9.61 6.60 0.51
C GLY A 87 10.36 7.66 1.32
N LEU A 88 9.67 8.75 1.72
CA LEU A 88 10.29 9.76 2.59
C LEU A 88 10.72 9.19 3.94
N TYR A 89 9.95 8.26 4.51
CA TYR A 89 10.31 7.59 5.76
C TYR A 89 11.59 6.75 5.63
N CYS A 90 11.90 6.27 4.43
CA CYS A 90 13.15 5.58 4.11
C CYS A 90 14.29 6.54 3.73
N GLY A 91 14.06 7.86 3.71
CA GLY A 91 15.04 8.86 3.28
C GLY A 91 15.21 8.96 1.76
N ALA A 92 14.37 8.31 0.98
CA ALA A 92 14.43 8.32 -0.48
C ALA A 92 13.88 9.62 -1.08
N ASN A 93 14.30 9.90 -2.32
CA ASN A 93 13.74 10.96 -3.14
C ASN A 93 12.39 10.51 -3.72
N ILE A 94 11.43 11.44 -3.80
CA ILE A 94 10.09 11.16 -4.32
C ILE A 94 9.86 11.92 -5.60
N ASP A 95 9.20 11.25 -6.55
CA ASP A 95 8.71 11.90 -7.75
C ASP A 95 7.38 11.28 -8.20
N PHE A 96 6.66 11.94 -9.09
CA PHE A 96 5.31 11.58 -9.46
C PHE A 96 5.21 11.29 -10.95
N VAL A 97 4.35 10.34 -11.29
CA VAL A 97 3.93 10.02 -12.66
C VAL A 97 2.49 10.46 -12.82
N ASP A 98 2.18 11.13 -13.93
CA ASP A 98 0.81 11.59 -14.18
C ASP A 98 -0.14 10.42 -14.44
N ILE A 99 -1.43 10.71 -14.36
CA ILE A 99 -2.51 9.74 -14.54
C ILE A 99 -3.00 9.71 -15.98
N ASP A 100 -3.60 8.60 -16.36
CA ASP A 100 -4.44 8.51 -17.54
C ASP A 100 -5.79 9.20 -17.26
N SER A 101 -6.20 10.14 -18.12
CA SER A 101 -7.41 10.95 -17.90
C SER A 101 -8.73 10.19 -17.97
N LYS A 102 -8.73 8.94 -18.45
CA LYS A 102 -9.93 8.10 -18.56
C LYS A 102 -10.07 7.15 -17.37
N THR A 103 -8.96 6.58 -16.92
CA THR A 103 -8.96 5.57 -15.85
C THR A 103 -8.59 6.15 -14.49
N TYR A 104 -7.94 7.32 -14.46
CA TYR A 104 -7.34 7.94 -13.28
C TYR A 104 -6.23 7.12 -12.61
N ASN A 105 -5.87 5.99 -13.20
CA ASN A 105 -4.71 5.21 -12.81
C ASN A 105 -3.42 5.84 -13.36
N LEU A 106 -2.27 5.41 -12.84
CA LEU A 106 -0.97 5.83 -13.36
C LEU A 106 -0.87 5.61 -14.87
N SER A 107 -0.50 6.65 -15.62
CA SER A 107 -0.35 6.58 -17.07
C SER A 107 0.89 5.77 -17.45
N VAL A 108 0.70 4.67 -18.18
CA VAL A 108 1.81 3.85 -18.69
C VAL A 108 2.68 4.64 -19.66
N VAL A 109 2.07 5.48 -20.48
CA VAL A 109 2.80 6.33 -21.45
C VAL A 109 3.69 7.34 -20.74
N GLU A 110 3.14 8.02 -19.71
CA GLU A 110 3.92 8.99 -18.94
C GLU A 110 5.01 8.32 -18.10
N LEU A 111 4.74 7.12 -17.58
CA LEU A 111 5.74 6.31 -16.89
C LEU A 111 6.91 5.96 -17.83
N GLU A 112 6.62 5.48 -19.05
CA GLU A 112 7.64 5.12 -20.01
C GLU A 112 8.48 6.34 -20.41
N ASN A 113 7.85 7.45 -20.75
CA ASN A 113 8.53 8.72 -21.09
C ASN A 113 9.45 9.17 -19.96
N LYS A 114 8.96 9.10 -18.72
CA LYS A 114 9.71 9.50 -17.54
C LYS A 114 10.89 8.56 -17.25
N LEU A 115 10.72 7.24 -17.44
CA LEU A 115 11.78 6.26 -17.27
C LEU A 115 12.92 6.47 -18.30
N ILE A 116 12.58 6.76 -19.55
CA ILE A 116 13.58 7.08 -20.61
C ILE A 116 14.42 8.27 -20.18
N LYS A 117 13.78 9.35 -19.71
CA LYS A 117 14.49 10.55 -19.24
C LYS A 117 15.33 10.26 -17.99
N ALA A 118 14.75 9.57 -16.99
CA ALA A 118 15.43 9.24 -15.75
C ALA A 118 16.67 8.36 -15.97
N LYS A 119 16.66 7.51 -16.99
CA LYS A 119 17.82 6.70 -17.37
C LYS A 119 19.00 7.57 -17.80
N LEU A 120 18.73 8.67 -18.52
CA LEU A 120 19.77 9.61 -18.93
C LEU A 120 20.32 10.45 -17.77
N GLU A 121 19.47 10.69 -16.75
CA GLU A 121 19.80 11.49 -15.58
C GLU A 121 20.31 10.66 -14.38
N ASN A 122 20.40 9.35 -14.50
CA ASN A 122 20.74 8.43 -13.38
C ASN A 122 19.75 8.52 -12.20
N LYS A 123 18.46 8.70 -12.48
CA LYS A 123 17.38 8.85 -11.50
C LYS A 123 16.28 7.81 -11.64
N ILE A 124 16.64 6.61 -12.12
CA ILE A 124 15.67 5.51 -12.24
C ILE A 124 15.11 5.17 -10.87
N PRO A 125 13.78 5.06 -10.72
CA PRO A 125 13.20 4.69 -9.44
C PRO A 125 13.56 3.24 -9.08
N LYS A 126 13.88 3.01 -7.82
CA LYS A 126 14.02 1.67 -7.25
C LYS A 126 12.65 1.04 -7.03
N ILE A 127 11.66 1.87 -6.69
CA ILE A 127 10.28 1.45 -6.45
C ILE A 127 9.32 2.35 -7.21
N VAL A 128 8.33 1.74 -7.86
CA VAL A 128 7.14 2.42 -8.36
C VAL A 128 5.94 1.91 -7.60
N VAL A 129 5.15 2.82 -7.02
CA VAL A 129 3.92 2.50 -6.30
C VAL A 129 2.72 2.93 -7.15
N PRO A 130 2.16 2.05 -7.99
CA PRO A 130 0.93 2.32 -8.71
C PRO A 130 -0.26 2.24 -7.76
N VAL A 131 -1.30 3.01 -8.03
CA VAL A 131 -2.52 3.06 -7.23
C VAL A 131 -3.68 2.53 -8.04
N HIS A 132 -4.35 1.49 -7.56
CA HIS A 132 -5.62 0.99 -8.13
C HIS A 132 -6.74 1.95 -7.75
N PHE A 133 -6.86 3.05 -8.49
CA PHE A 133 -7.80 4.12 -8.14
C PHE A 133 -9.24 3.63 -8.13
N ALA A 134 -9.96 3.90 -7.05
CA ALA A 134 -11.33 3.44 -6.82
C ALA A 134 -11.52 1.91 -6.99
N GLY A 135 -10.46 1.12 -6.77
CA GLY A 135 -10.49 -0.35 -6.91
C GLY A 135 -10.29 -0.85 -8.34
N GLN A 136 -10.12 0.04 -9.32
CA GLN A 136 -9.79 -0.35 -10.69
C GLN A 136 -8.30 -0.72 -10.78
N SER A 137 -8.01 -1.95 -11.21
CA SER A 137 -6.62 -2.39 -11.39
C SER A 137 -5.88 -1.55 -12.43
N CYS A 138 -4.64 -1.24 -12.13
CA CYS A 138 -3.72 -0.63 -13.10
C CYS A 138 -3.37 -1.60 -14.21
#